data_cb1b8eefb0db262bcead787eafb3cbaa
#
_entry.id   cb1b8eefb0db262bcead787eafb3cbaa
#
_cell.length_a   1.000
_cell.length_b   1.000
_cell.length_c   1.000
_cell.angle_alpha   90.00
_cell.angle_beta   90.00
_cell.angle_gamma   90.00
#
_symmetry.space_group_name_H-M   'P 1'
#
loop_
_entity.id
_entity.type
_entity.pdbx_description
1 polymer ?
#
loop_
_entity_poly.entity_id
_entity_poly.type
_entity_poly.pdbx_seq_one_letter_code
_entity_poly.pdbx_strand_id
1 'polypeptide(L)'
;ASVEDTLTLWASSLRDAKQRIRPLFTQERVAASAWQFLDGLLGNEQRKTGWMRAEAAGDPGPWRQQAILGRGQWDADALRDIVREYALETLGDEDAVLVIDETGFLKQGKASCGVARQYTGSAGKITNCQIGVFACYVSRHGHAFIDRALYLPKEWTDDPARLKAAHVPSDVGFATKPKMARRMIARAIAAKVPFSFVAADSVYGTGEV
;
A
#
# COMPACT_ATOMS: atom_id res chain seq x y z
N ALA A 1 -5.30 8.32 30.75
CA ALA A 1 -5.23 6.89 30.52
C ALA A 1 -3.91 6.35 31.06
N SER A 2 -3.91 5.23 31.76
CA SER A 2 -2.69 4.58 32.24
C SER A 2 -1.95 3.94 31.05
N VAL A 3 -0.68 3.57 31.23
CA VAL A 3 0.08 2.81 30.22
C VAL A 3 -0.63 1.49 29.92
N GLU A 4 -1.19 0.85 30.94
CA GLU A 4 -1.91 -0.42 30.83
C GLU A 4 -3.19 -0.28 29.99
N ASP A 5 -3.97 0.80 30.19
CA ASP A 5 -5.15 1.12 29.37
C ASP A 5 -4.76 1.31 27.90
N THR A 6 -3.66 2.04 27.66
CA THR A 6 -3.17 2.28 26.30
C THR A 6 -2.74 0.99 25.59
N LEU A 7 -1.99 0.12 26.28
CA LEU A 7 -1.59 -1.19 25.73
C LEU A 7 -2.79 -2.08 25.45
N THR A 8 -3.78 -2.07 26.33
CA THR A 8 -5.02 -2.83 26.15
C THR A 8 -5.80 -2.33 24.93
N LEU A 9 -5.87 -1.01 24.73
CA LEU A 9 -6.51 -0.41 23.58
C LEU A 9 -5.79 -0.80 22.27
N TRP A 10 -4.46 -0.71 22.24
CA TRP A 10 -3.68 -1.10 21.06
C TRP A 10 -3.85 -2.57 20.71
N ALA A 11 -3.81 -3.45 21.72
CA ALA A 11 -4.04 -4.87 21.50
C ALA A 11 -5.45 -5.15 20.97
N SER A 12 -6.45 -4.42 21.43
CA SER A 12 -7.83 -4.51 20.91
C SER A 12 -7.92 -4.04 19.46
N SER A 13 -7.34 -2.88 19.14
CA SER A 13 -7.33 -2.33 17.77
C SER A 13 -6.62 -3.27 16.79
N LEU A 14 -5.52 -3.89 17.21
CA LEU A 14 -4.81 -4.86 16.36
C LEU A 14 -5.64 -6.14 16.13
N ARG A 15 -6.35 -6.63 17.17
CA ARG A 15 -7.26 -7.77 17.00
C ARG A 15 -8.41 -7.44 16.04
N ASP A 16 -9.00 -6.27 16.16
CA ASP A 16 -10.05 -5.81 15.26
C ASP A 16 -9.53 -5.73 13.81
N ALA A 17 -8.39 -5.09 13.57
CA ALA A 17 -7.78 -5.04 12.25
C ALA A 17 -7.54 -6.44 11.65
N LYS A 18 -7.04 -7.39 12.45
CA LYS A 18 -6.85 -8.79 12.02
C LYS A 18 -8.19 -9.46 11.67
N GLN A 19 -9.24 -9.21 12.42
CA GLN A 19 -10.58 -9.75 12.12
C GLN A 19 -11.15 -9.19 10.83
N ARG A 20 -11.00 -7.89 10.57
CA ARG A 20 -11.47 -7.23 9.33
C ARG A 20 -10.81 -7.80 8.08
N ILE A 21 -9.53 -8.10 8.13
CA ILE A 21 -8.81 -8.67 6.98
C ILE A 21 -8.97 -10.19 6.85
N ARG A 22 -9.51 -10.87 7.86
CA ARG A 22 -9.68 -12.34 7.84
C ARG A 22 -10.41 -12.87 6.60
N PRO A 23 -11.51 -12.26 6.13
CA PRO A 23 -12.25 -12.73 4.96
C PRO A 23 -11.46 -12.72 3.65
N LEU A 24 -10.34 -11.98 3.57
CA LEU A 24 -9.48 -11.94 2.38
C LEU A 24 -8.74 -13.27 2.16
N PHE A 25 -8.68 -14.15 3.15
CA PHE A 25 -7.93 -15.39 3.10
C PHE A 25 -8.87 -16.59 3.18
N THR A 26 -8.82 -17.46 2.17
CA THR A 26 -9.65 -18.67 2.10
C THR A 26 -9.21 -19.76 3.10
N GLN A 27 -7.93 -19.75 3.49
CA GLN A 27 -7.36 -20.76 4.38
C GLN A 27 -6.89 -20.13 5.70
N GLU A 28 -7.23 -20.78 6.82
CA GLU A 28 -6.88 -20.32 8.18
C GLU A 28 -5.36 -20.14 8.34
N ARG A 29 -4.56 -21.09 7.83
CA ARG A 29 -3.09 -21.01 7.91
C ARG A 29 -2.53 -19.77 7.21
N VAL A 30 -3.17 -19.31 6.13
CA VAL A 30 -2.73 -18.12 5.38
C VAL A 30 -3.11 -16.86 6.16
N ALA A 31 -4.31 -16.82 6.73
CA ALA A 31 -4.73 -15.75 7.62
C ALA A 31 -3.79 -15.64 8.84
N ALA A 32 -3.46 -16.75 9.50
CA ALA A 32 -2.52 -16.77 10.61
C ALA A 32 -1.13 -16.25 10.20
N SER A 33 -0.65 -16.59 9.01
CA SER A 33 0.62 -16.06 8.49
C SER A 33 0.55 -14.56 8.20
N ALA A 34 -0.60 -14.05 7.72
CA ALA A 34 -0.82 -12.61 7.54
C ALA A 34 -0.85 -11.87 8.88
N TRP A 35 -1.44 -12.44 9.92
CA TRP A 35 -1.42 -11.87 11.26
C TRP A 35 -0.02 -11.79 11.85
N GLN A 36 0.77 -12.86 11.73
CA GLN A 36 2.17 -12.86 12.14
C GLN A 36 3.00 -11.84 11.33
N PHE A 37 2.67 -11.67 10.04
CA PHE A 37 3.30 -10.64 9.21
C PHE A 37 3.02 -9.24 9.74
N LEU A 38 1.78 -8.92 10.13
CA LEU A 38 1.40 -7.66 10.75
C LEU A 38 2.10 -7.47 12.10
N ASP A 39 2.12 -8.48 12.95
CA ASP A 39 2.84 -8.45 14.23
C ASP A 39 4.32 -8.14 14.02
N GLY A 40 4.94 -8.78 13.04
CA GLY A 40 6.33 -8.51 12.68
C GLY A 40 6.58 -7.11 12.11
N LEU A 41 5.60 -6.48 11.44
CA LEU A 41 5.72 -5.09 11.02
C LEU A 41 5.67 -4.12 12.20
N LEU A 42 4.92 -4.45 13.24
CA LEU A 42 4.75 -3.64 14.46
C LEU A 42 5.80 -3.97 15.53
N GLY A 43 6.53 -5.08 15.39
CA GLY A 43 7.56 -5.53 16.32
C GLY A 43 8.77 -4.59 16.40
N ASN A 44 9.69 -4.88 17.31
CA ASN A 44 10.85 -4.03 17.60
C ASN A 44 12.06 -4.26 16.68
N GLU A 45 12.00 -5.22 15.75
CA GLU A 45 13.11 -5.52 14.85
C GLU A 45 13.44 -4.30 14.00
N GLN A 46 14.71 -3.89 14.00
CA GLN A 46 15.17 -2.72 13.23
C GLN A 46 15.03 -2.93 11.72
N ARG A 47 15.17 -4.17 11.24
CA ARG A 47 15.00 -4.54 9.83
C ARG A 47 13.79 -5.46 9.68
N LYS A 48 12.79 -5.04 8.93
CA LYS A 48 11.55 -5.81 8.67
C LYS A 48 11.74 -6.84 7.55
N THR A 49 12.85 -7.59 7.55
CA THR A 49 13.10 -8.68 6.59
C THR A 49 12.25 -9.92 6.91
N GLY A 50 12.02 -10.79 5.92
CA GLY A 50 11.33 -12.07 6.16
C GLY A 50 12.03 -12.94 7.21
N TRP A 51 13.36 -12.90 7.27
CA TRP A 51 14.15 -13.64 8.27
C TRP A 51 13.93 -13.11 9.69
N MET A 52 14.10 -11.80 9.90
CA MET A 52 13.92 -11.18 11.21
C MET A 52 12.51 -11.40 11.78
N ARG A 53 11.50 -11.26 10.90
CA ARG A 53 10.11 -11.51 11.30
C ARG A 53 9.83 -12.99 11.61
N ALA A 54 10.44 -13.89 10.84
CA ALA A 54 10.31 -15.33 11.09
C ALA A 54 10.94 -15.72 12.45
N GLU A 55 12.12 -15.19 12.76
CA GLU A 55 12.80 -15.40 14.02
C GLU A 55 11.95 -14.88 15.21
N ALA A 56 11.44 -13.65 15.11
CA ALA A 56 10.56 -13.07 16.13
C ALA A 56 9.25 -13.86 16.31
N ALA A 57 8.75 -14.50 15.25
CA ALA A 57 7.54 -15.34 15.28
C ALA A 57 7.80 -16.80 15.72
N GLY A 58 9.06 -17.20 15.93
CA GLY A 58 9.44 -18.58 16.20
C GLY A 58 9.31 -19.52 15.01
N ASP A 59 9.26 -18.98 13.77
CA ASP A 59 9.22 -19.77 12.55
C ASP A 59 10.60 -20.35 12.22
N PRO A 60 10.68 -21.59 11.67
CA PRO A 60 11.97 -22.21 11.33
C PRO A 60 12.67 -21.56 10.13
N GLY A 61 12.03 -20.58 9.48
CA GLY A 61 12.60 -19.86 8.35
C GLY A 61 11.62 -18.85 7.73
N PRO A 62 12.07 -18.04 6.76
CA PRO A 62 11.36 -16.87 6.29
C PRO A 62 10.17 -17.18 5.36
N TRP A 63 9.99 -18.43 4.95
CA TRP A 63 9.10 -18.81 3.85
C TRP A 63 7.65 -18.43 4.09
N ARG A 64 7.14 -18.56 5.31
CA ARG A 64 5.76 -18.19 5.66
C ARG A 64 5.56 -16.69 5.54
N GLN A 65 6.50 -15.89 6.04
CA GLN A 65 6.50 -14.44 5.99
C GLN A 65 6.63 -13.91 4.56
N GLN A 66 7.48 -14.54 3.75
CA GLN A 66 7.68 -14.18 2.35
C GLN A 66 6.50 -14.61 1.46
N ALA A 67 5.85 -15.74 1.76
CA ALA A 67 4.74 -16.26 0.99
C ALA A 67 3.55 -15.30 0.94
N ILE A 68 3.29 -14.55 2.01
CA ILE A 68 2.19 -13.56 2.04
C ILE A 68 2.35 -12.52 0.93
N LEU A 69 3.56 -12.07 0.66
CA LEU A 69 3.83 -11.07 -0.39
C LEU A 69 4.10 -11.67 -1.77
N GLY A 70 4.62 -12.91 -1.83
CA GLY A 70 5.12 -13.47 -3.08
C GLY A 70 4.26 -14.56 -3.71
N ARG A 71 3.48 -15.30 -2.93
CA ARG A 71 2.70 -16.46 -3.38
C ARG A 71 1.28 -16.49 -2.84
N GLY A 72 0.97 -15.68 -1.83
CA GLY A 72 -0.35 -15.60 -1.23
C GLY A 72 -1.34 -15.06 -2.25
N GLN A 73 -2.44 -15.77 -2.45
CA GLN A 73 -3.56 -15.30 -3.25
C GLN A 73 -4.57 -14.63 -2.32
N TRP A 74 -4.68 -13.34 -2.42
CA TRP A 74 -5.63 -12.51 -1.69
C TRP A 74 -5.86 -11.21 -2.46
N ASP A 75 -7.02 -10.60 -2.25
CA ASP A 75 -7.42 -9.38 -2.94
C ASP A 75 -6.80 -8.16 -2.28
N ALA A 76 -5.79 -7.58 -2.92
CA ALA A 76 -5.09 -6.41 -2.45
C ALA A 76 -5.94 -5.13 -2.56
N ASP A 77 -6.94 -5.09 -3.44
CA ASP A 77 -7.85 -3.96 -3.57
C ASP A 77 -8.93 -4.01 -2.49
N ALA A 78 -9.45 -5.18 -2.16
CA ALA A 78 -10.32 -5.37 -1.00
C ALA A 78 -9.58 -5.01 0.32
N LEU A 79 -8.29 -5.35 0.45
CA LEU A 79 -7.49 -4.90 1.61
C LEU A 79 -7.38 -3.37 1.67
N ARG A 80 -7.14 -2.70 0.53
CA ARG A 80 -7.14 -1.23 0.46
C ARG A 80 -8.45 -0.65 0.98
N ASP A 81 -9.58 -1.21 0.56
CA ASP A 81 -10.89 -0.72 0.95
C ASP A 81 -11.14 -0.91 2.45
N ILE A 82 -10.75 -2.04 3.03
CA ILE A 82 -10.77 -2.27 4.48
C ILE A 82 -9.90 -1.25 5.22
N VAL A 83 -8.69 -0.99 4.74
CA VAL A 83 -7.77 0.00 5.36
C VAL A 83 -8.37 1.40 5.30
N ARG A 84 -8.97 1.79 4.16
CA ARG A 84 -9.66 3.07 4.02
C ARG A 84 -10.79 3.20 5.03
N GLU A 85 -11.68 2.21 5.12
CA GLU A 85 -12.81 2.20 6.06
C GLU A 85 -12.32 2.30 7.51
N TYR A 86 -11.33 1.49 7.88
CA TYR A 86 -10.74 1.54 9.21
C TYR A 86 -10.12 2.91 9.55
N ALA A 87 -9.43 3.53 8.60
CA ALA A 87 -8.85 4.85 8.80
C ALA A 87 -9.93 5.93 9.01
N LEU A 88 -11.02 5.86 8.23
CA LEU A 88 -12.10 6.86 8.29
C LEU A 88 -12.91 6.81 9.58
N GLU A 89 -12.95 5.68 10.29
CA GLU A 89 -13.64 5.57 11.59
C GLU A 89 -13.07 6.54 12.64
N THR A 90 -11.78 6.85 12.55
CA THR A 90 -11.10 7.71 13.52
C THR A 90 -10.61 9.03 12.92
N LEU A 91 -10.38 9.07 11.62
CA LEU A 91 -9.84 10.24 10.92
C LEU A 91 -10.89 11.00 10.11
N GLY A 92 -12.11 10.46 9.95
CA GLY A 92 -13.15 11.04 9.09
C GLY A 92 -13.48 12.48 9.47
N ASP A 93 -13.47 13.39 8.48
CA ASP A 93 -13.68 14.83 8.66
C ASP A 93 -14.13 15.44 7.32
N GLU A 94 -15.20 16.21 7.31
CA GLU A 94 -15.70 16.89 6.10
C GLU A 94 -14.70 17.93 5.56
N ASP A 95 -13.88 18.53 6.44
CA ASP A 95 -12.85 19.50 6.08
C ASP A 95 -11.50 18.87 5.72
N ALA A 96 -11.43 17.55 5.62
CA ALA A 96 -10.20 16.84 5.29
C ALA A 96 -9.68 17.16 3.89
N VAL A 97 -8.39 16.89 3.69
CA VAL A 97 -7.69 17.03 2.41
C VAL A 97 -7.24 15.65 1.92
N LEU A 98 -7.56 15.34 0.68
CA LEU A 98 -6.99 14.18 -0.01
C LEU A 98 -5.70 14.60 -0.73
N VAL A 99 -4.56 14.14 -0.24
CA VAL A 99 -3.24 14.48 -0.79
C VAL A 99 -2.78 13.36 -1.72
N ILE A 100 -2.45 13.72 -2.96
CA ILE A 100 -1.92 12.78 -3.96
C ILE A 100 -0.45 13.09 -4.19
N ASP A 101 0.38 12.08 -4.06
CA ASP A 101 1.82 12.19 -4.31
C ASP A 101 2.41 10.84 -4.71
N GLU A 102 3.63 10.85 -5.22
CA GLU A 102 4.37 9.64 -5.54
C GLU A 102 5.65 9.51 -4.74
N THR A 103 6.06 8.27 -4.58
CA THR A 103 7.36 7.94 -3.97
C THR A 103 8.08 6.89 -4.80
N GLY A 104 9.41 7.07 -4.94
CA GLY A 104 10.28 6.12 -5.62
C GLY A 104 11.01 5.20 -4.65
N PHE A 105 10.91 3.91 -4.90
CA PHE A 105 11.62 2.86 -4.17
C PHE A 105 12.85 2.41 -4.96
N LEU A 106 14.04 2.70 -4.47
CA LEU A 106 15.30 2.33 -5.12
C LEU A 106 15.43 0.81 -5.25
N LYS A 107 15.82 0.34 -6.41
CA LYS A 107 16.00 -1.08 -6.71
C LYS A 107 17.37 -1.34 -7.33
N GLN A 108 17.97 -2.47 -6.99
CA GLN A 108 19.25 -2.93 -7.57
C GLN A 108 19.00 -3.71 -8.87
N GLY A 109 17.99 -4.56 -8.88
CA GLY A 109 17.67 -5.44 -10.01
C GLY A 109 16.74 -4.82 -11.05
N LYS A 110 16.47 -5.58 -12.13
CA LYS A 110 15.61 -5.17 -13.25
C LYS A 110 14.28 -5.96 -13.30
N ALA A 111 14.11 -6.97 -12.44
CA ALA A 111 12.97 -7.88 -12.51
C ALA A 111 11.73 -7.43 -11.72
N SER A 112 11.87 -6.53 -10.74
CA SER A 112 10.72 -6.04 -9.97
C SER A 112 9.75 -5.29 -10.89
N CYS A 113 8.46 -5.61 -10.81
CA CYS A 113 7.42 -5.03 -11.65
C CYS A 113 7.46 -3.48 -11.60
N GLY A 114 7.45 -2.81 -12.77
CA GLY A 114 7.50 -1.36 -12.88
C GLY A 114 8.89 -0.73 -12.66
N VAL A 115 9.93 -1.52 -12.41
CA VAL A 115 11.28 -0.99 -12.24
C VAL A 115 11.84 -0.45 -13.55
N ALA A 116 12.35 0.77 -13.51
CA ALA A 116 12.96 1.47 -14.64
C ALA A 116 13.90 2.57 -14.16
N ARG A 117 14.69 3.14 -15.08
CA ARG A 117 15.42 4.38 -14.81
C ARG A 117 14.47 5.56 -14.87
N GLN A 118 14.06 6.04 -13.71
CA GLN A 118 13.06 7.09 -13.55
C GLN A 118 13.57 8.14 -12.57
N TYR A 119 13.10 9.39 -12.73
CA TYR A 119 13.33 10.41 -11.71
C TYR A 119 12.55 10.05 -10.44
N THR A 120 13.19 10.19 -9.29
CA THR A 120 12.53 10.08 -8.01
C THR A 120 13.05 11.15 -7.05
N GLY A 121 12.14 11.86 -6.40
CA GLY A 121 12.44 12.88 -5.39
C GLY A 121 13.21 12.32 -4.20
N SER A 122 12.96 11.06 -3.82
CA SER A 122 13.69 10.39 -2.73
C SER A 122 15.19 10.24 -2.96
N ALA A 123 15.65 10.26 -4.22
CA ALA A 123 17.07 10.24 -4.57
C ALA A 123 17.55 11.56 -5.22
N GLY A 124 16.64 12.48 -5.56
CA GLY A 124 16.93 13.75 -6.24
C GLY A 124 17.51 13.58 -7.65
N LYS A 125 17.36 12.41 -8.28
CA LYS A 125 17.95 12.09 -9.58
C LYS A 125 17.24 10.96 -10.30
N ILE A 126 17.56 10.79 -11.59
CA ILE A 126 17.15 9.61 -12.37
C ILE A 126 17.96 8.39 -11.90
N THR A 127 17.27 7.38 -11.41
CA THR A 127 17.87 6.15 -10.93
C THR A 127 16.96 4.96 -11.15
N ASN A 128 17.48 3.75 -10.92
CA ASN A 128 16.70 2.52 -11.04
C ASN A 128 15.74 2.40 -9.84
N CYS A 129 14.46 2.56 -10.08
CA CYS A 129 13.44 2.57 -9.02
C CYS A 129 12.08 2.07 -9.52
N GLN A 130 11.23 1.69 -8.57
CA GLN A 130 9.78 1.57 -8.76
C GLN A 130 9.13 2.86 -8.24
N ILE A 131 8.05 3.30 -8.87
CA ILE A 131 7.29 4.47 -8.40
C ILE A 131 5.89 4.01 -7.99
N GLY A 132 5.52 4.30 -6.75
CA GLY A 132 4.17 4.17 -6.24
C GLY A 132 3.52 5.54 -6.16
N VAL A 133 2.28 5.64 -6.66
CA VAL A 133 1.41 6.80 -6.44
C VAL A 133 0.48 6.46 -5.28
N PHE A 134 0.29 7.41 -4.38
CA PHE A 134 -0.47 7.22 -3.16
C PHE A 134 -1.51 8.33 -2.98
N ALA A 135 -2.64 7.98 -2.37
CA ALA A 135 -3.59 8.92 -1.82
C ALA A 135 -3.52 8.87 -0.29
N CYS A 136 -3.16 9.98 0.31
CA CYS A 136 -3.11 10.15 1.76
C CYS A 136 -4.30 11.00 2.20
N TYR A 137 -5.08 10.50 3.13
CA TYR A 137 -6.16 11.23 3.80
C TYR A 137 -5.58 12.01 4.97
N VAL A 138 -5.81 13.30 5.01
CA VAL A 138 -5.27 14.20 6.05
C VAL A 138 -6.41 15.01 6.66
N SER A 139 -6.60 14.89 7.96
CA SER A 139 -7.60 15.61 8.72
C SER A 139 -6.99 16.21 9.99
N ARG A 140 -7.78 16.96 10.77
CA ARG A 140 -7.38 17.45 12.09
C ARG A 140 -7.06 16.32 13.08
N HIS A 141 -7.54 15.11 12.83
CA HIS A 141 -7.36 13.93 13.69
C HIS A 141 -6.11 13.13 13.36
N GLY A 142 -5.45 13.40 12.22
CA GLY A 142 -4.26 12.69 11.77
C GLY A 142 -4.25 12.43 10.27
N HIS A 143 -3.43 11.47 9.86
CA HIS A 143 -3.31 11.11 8.44
C HIS A 143 -3.10 9.61 8.24
N ALA A 144 -3.57 9.10 7.10
CA ALA A 144 -3.35 7.72 6.68
C ALA A 144 -3.35 7.58 5.16
N PHE A 145 -2.57 6.64 4.63
CA PHE A 145 -2.72 6.23 3.23
C PHE A 145 -4.00 5.42 3.06
N ILE A 146 -4.85 5.83 2.13
CA ILE A 146 -6.12 5.17 1.84
C ILE A 146 -6.19 4.56 0.44
N ASP A 147 -5.24 4.87 -0.43
CA ASP A 147 -5.14 4.28 -1.76
C ASP A 147 -3.69 4.27 -2.26
N ARG A 148 -3.40 3.38 -3.21
CA ARG A 148 -2.08 3.21 -3.82
C ARG A 148 -2.20 2.64 -5.24
N ALA A 149 -1.24 2.94 -6.09
CA ALA A 149 -1.06 2.29 -7.38
C ALA A 149 0.42 2.25 -7.78
N LEU A 150 0.84 1.15 -8.40
CA LEU A 150 2.17 1.04 -8.98
C LEU A 150 2.19 1.68 -10.36
N TYR A 151 3.08 2.62 -10.58
CA TYR A 151 3.30 3.19 -11.90
C TYR A 151 4.07 2.21 -12.79
N LEU A 152 3.49 1.90 -13.95
CA LEU A 152 4.14 1.09 -14.98
C LEU A 152 4.56 2.01 -16.14
N PRO A 153 5.86 2.28 -16.33
CA PRO A 153 6.33 3.06 -17.47
C PRO A 153 6.09 2.32 -18.78
N LYS A 154 6.08 3.05 -19.90
CA LYS A 154 5.79 2.50 -21.24
C LYS A 154 6.67 1.30 -21.59
N GLU A 155 7.94 1.31 -21.23
CA GLU A 155 8.84 0.16 -21.46
C GLU A 155 8.39 -1.15 -20.80
N TRP A 156 7.47 -1.07 -19.83
CA TRP A 156 6.80 -2.23 -19.23
C TRP A 156 5.50 -2.55 -19.97
N THR A 157 4.67 -1.56 -20.22
CA THR A 157 3.34 -1.77 -20.83
C THR A 157 3.41 -2.12 -22.31
N ASP A 158 4.51 -1.76 -22.99
CA ASP A 158 4.77 -2.11 -24.37
C ASP A 158 5.45 -3.49 -24.53
N ASP A 159 5.72 -4.20 -23.42
CA ASP A 159 6.28 -5.56 -23.39
C ASP A 159 5.31 -6.54 -22.71
N PRO A 160 4.39 -7.17 -23.47
CA PRO A 160 3.43 -8.13 -22.92
C PRO A 160 4.07 -9.37 -22.28
N ALA A 161 5.24 -9.79 -22.77
CA ALA A 161 5.95 -10.95 -22.21
C ALA A 161 6.49 -10.62 -20.82
N ARG A 162 7.01 -9.41 -20.63
CA ARG A 162 7.50 -8.92 -19.35
C ARG A 162 6.35 -8.73 -18.34
N LEU A 163 5.21 -8.18 -18.77
CA LEU A 163 4.02 -8.08 -17.93
C LEU A 163 3.53 -9.45 -17.47
N LYS A 164 3.45 -10.41 -18.39
CA LYS A 164 3.04 -11.80 -18.07
C LYS A 164 4.00 -12.47 -17.10
N ALA A 165 5.31 -12.33 -17.30
CA ALA A 165 6.33 -12.87 -16.41
C ALA A 165 6.27 -12.24 -14.99
N ALA A 166 5.83 -11.01 -14.88
CA ALA A 166 5.61 -10.31 -13.61
C ALA A 166 4.21 -10.52 -13.02
N HIS A 167 3.39 -11.39 -13.63
CA HIS A 167 2.00 -11.67 -13.23
C HIS A 167 1.10 -10.41 -13.16
N VAL A 168 1.36 -9.43 -14.02
CA VAL A 168 0.48 -8.25 -14.12
C VAL A 168 -0.84 -8.67 -14.78
N PRO A 169 -2.00 -8.30 -14.22
CA PRO A 169 -3.30 -8.58 -14.81
C PRO A 169 -3.41 -8.02 -16.24
N SER A 170 -4.11 -8.74 -17.12
CA SER A 170 -4.18 -8.42 -18.55
C SER A 170 -4.95 -7.12 -18.87
N ASP A 171 -5.75 -6.64 -17.94
CA ASP A 171 -6.51 -5.38 -18.02
C ASP A 171 -5.70 -4.16 -17.59
N VAL A 172 -4.48 -4.36 -17.08
CA VAL A 172 -3.59 -3.29 -16.66
C VAL A 172 -2.79 -2.77 -17.86
N GLY A 173 -3.12 -1.57 -18.30
CA GLY A 173 -2.43 -0.84 -19.36
C GLY A 173 -1.72 0.41 -18.85
N PHE A 174 -1.04 1.11 -19.76
CA PHE A 174 -0.37 2.37 -19.46
C PHE A 174 -1.33 3.43 -18.90
N ALA A 175 -0.92 4.06 -17.83
CA ALA A 175 -1.59 5.22 -17.27
C ALA A 175 -0.54 6.25 -16.82
N THR A 176 -0.76 7.53 -17.14
CA THR A 176 0.03 8.62 -16.57
C THR A 176 -0.26 8.76 -15.08
N LYS A 177 0.65 9.37 -14.33
CA LYS A 177 0.43 9.64 -12.90
C LYS A 177 -0.84 10.48 -12.64
N PRO A 178 -1.12 11.56 -13.40
CA PRO A 178 -2.40 12.28 -13.31
C PRO A 178 -3.62 11.38 -13.53
N LYS A 179 -3.58 10.48 -14.52
CA LYS A 179 -4.68 9.52 -14.76
C LYS A 179 -4.86 8.54 -13.59
N MET A 180 -3.77 8.14 -12.94
CA MET A 180 -3.81 7.31 -11.73
C MET A 180 -4.42 8.08 -10.56
N ALA A 181 -4.01 9.34 -10.34
CA ALA A 181 -4.58 10.23 -9.33
C ALA A 181 -6.09 10.40 -9.52
N ARG A 182 -6.54 10.70 -10.74
CA ARG A 182 -7.96 10.82 -11.08
C ARG A 182 -8.74 9.54 -10.71
N ARG A 183 -8.19 8.35 -10.99
CA ARG A 183 -8.83 7.07 -10.61
C ARG A 183 -8.94 6.91 -9.09
N MET A 184 -7.93 7.35 -8.33
CA MET A 184 -7.95 7.30 -6.86
C MET A 184 -9.01 8.26 -6.30
N ILE A 185 -9.06 9.49 -6.81
CA ILE A 185 -10.06 10.48 -6.42
C ILE A 185 -11.48 9.96 -6.72
N ALA A 186 -11.69 9.39 -7.91
CA ALA A 186 -12.98 8.82 -8.29
C ALA A 186 -13.39 7.66 -7.36
N ARG A 187 -12.44 6.79 -6.95
CA ARG A 187 -12.71 5.74 -5.96
C ARG A 187 -13.05 6.31 -4.58
N ALA A 188 -12.35 7.36 -4.14
CA ALA A 188 -12.64 8.03 -2.88
C ALA A 188 -14.06 8.63 -2.88
N ILE A 189 -14.46 9.31 -3.95
CA ILE A 189 -15.80 9.85 -4.14
C ILE A 189 -16.86 8.73 -4.14
N ALA A 190 -16.63 7.67 -4.93
CA ALA A 190 -17.55 6.53 -5.00
C ALA A 190 -17.71 5.82 -3.65
N ALA A 191 -16.65 5.79 -2.83
CA ALA A 191 -16.68 5.26 -1.47
C ALA A 191 -17.21 6.27 -0.43
N LYS A 192 -17.66 7.46 -0.85
CA LYS A 192 -18.17 8.52 0.03
C LYS A 192 -17.18 8.94 1.12
N VAL A 193 -15.89 8.96 0.78
CA VAL A 193 -14.87 9.50 1.68
C VAL A 193 -15.15 10.98 1.91
N PRO A 194 -15.28 11.46 3.15
CA PRO A 194 -15.50 12.87 3.42
C PRO A 194 -14.18 13.64 3.21
N PHE A 195 -14.18 14.65 2.33
CA PHE A 195 -13.08 15.60 2.14
C PHE A 195 -13.58 16.84 1.38
N SER A 196 -12.98 18.01 1.65
CA SER A 196 -13.32 19.26 0.98
C SER A 196 -12.32 19.62 -0.12
N PHE A 197 -11.08 19.15 -0.04
CA PHE A 197 -10.01 19.55 -0.98
C PHE A 197 -9.19 18.35 -1.44
N VAL A 198 -8.63 18.50 -2.65
CA VAL A 198 -7.57 17.63 -3.15
C VAL A 198 -6.31 18.47 -3.32
N ALA A 199 -5.19 18.01 -2.78
CA ALA A 199 -3.89 18.62 -2.94
C ALA A 199 -2.95 17.65 -3.67
N ALA A 200 -2.18 18.18 -4.62
CA ALA A 200 -1.16 17.46 -5.35
C ALA A 200 -0.12 18.44 -5.87
N ASP A 201 1.06 17.94 -6.26
CA ASP A 201 2.06 18.80 -6.86
C ASP A 201 1.69 19.20 -8.32
N SER A 202 2.50 20.08 -8.93
CA SER A 202 2.24 20.62 -10.27
C SER A 202 2.25 19.56 -11.37
N VAL A 203 2.90 18.41 -11.18
CA VAL A 203 2.93 17.31 -12.16
C VAL A 203 1.54 16.73 -12.37
N TYR A 204 0.68 16.76 -11.36
CA TYR A 204 -0.70 16.27 -11.45
C TYR A 204 -1.67 17.28 -12.07
N GLY A 205 -1.29 18.55 -12.16
CA GLY A 205 -2.07 19.62 -12.79
C GLY A 205 -1.81 19.79 -14.28
N THR A 206 -0.82 19.09 -14.86
CA THR A 206 -0.48 19.16 -16.27
C THR A 206 -1.17 18.04 -17.04
N GLY A 207 -2.19 18.38 -17.82
CA GLY A 207 -2.87 17.43 -18.69
C GLY A 207 -4.39 17.43 -18.52
N GLU A 208 -5.09 16.87 -19.47
CA GLU A 208 -6.54 16.70 -19.41
C GLU A 208 -6.95 15.91 -18.14
N VAL A 209 -7.48 16.63 -17.21
CA VAL A 209 -8.13 16.09 -16.01
C VAL A 209 -9.60 15.80 -16.33
#